data_3e7de889cc057fd7957759d30213e410
#
_entry.id   3e7de889cc057fd7957759d30213e410
#
_cell.length_a   1.000
_cell.length_b   1.000
_cell.length_c   1.000
_cell.angle_alpha   90.00
_cell.angle_beta   90.00
_cell.angle_gamma   90.00
#
_symmetry.space_group_name_H-M   'P 1'
#
loop_
_entity.id
_entity.type
_entity.pdbx_description
1 polymer ?
#
loop_
_entity_poly.entity_id
_entity_poly.type
_entity_poly.pdbx_seq_one_letter_code
_entity_poly.pdbx_strand_id
1 'polypeptide(L)'
;MSVPLPLRVMVQDAWDEVQLSLPPATSLGELKRRALEATRTAGDPQAFLLKFRGAELADESRSLADAGLVPNGALIVLRKRRRPVR
;
A
#
# COMPACT_ATOMS: atom_id res chain seq x y z
N MET A 1 0.55 14.34 19.70
CA MET A 1 0.94 14.56 18.30
C MET A 1 1.57 13.31 17.75
N SER A 2 1.05 12.79 16.65
CA SER A 2 1.59 11.56 16.05
C SER A 2 2.81 11.86 15.22
N VAL A 3 3.85 11.05 15.37
CA VAL A 3 5.01 11.12 14.48
C VAL A 3 4.65 10.38 13.21
N PRO A 4 4.86 10.98 12.02
CA PRO A 4 4.59 10.25 10.78
C PRO A 4 5.39 8.95 10.71
N LEU A 5 4.77 7.92 10.17
CA LEU A 5 5.39 6.61 10.01
C LEU A 5 6.01 6.54 8.63
N PRO A 6 7.35 6.47 8.52
CA PRO A 6 8.00 6.37 7.21
C PRO A 6 7.89 4.94 6.69
N LEU A 7 7.49 4.82 5.45
CA LEU A 7 7.29 3.52 4.81
C LEU A 7 7.87 3.55 3.40
N ARG A 8 8.31 2.40 2.94
CA ARG A 8 8.76 2.22 1.57
C ARG A 8 7.74 1.34 0.86
N VAL A 9 7.22 1.82 -0.25
CA VAL A 9 6.16 1.14 -0.97
C VAL A 9 6.62 0.90 -2.41
N MET A 10 6.75 -0.35 -2.78
CA MET A 10 7.06 -0.74 -4.14
C MET A 10 5.75 -0.92 -4.89
N VAL A 11 5.57 -0.18 -5.98
CA VAL A 11 4.43 -0.38 -6.87
C VAL A 11 4.91 -1.23 -8.03
N GLN A 12 4.48 -2.49 -8.05
CA GLN A 12 5.04 -3.47 -8.98
C GLN A 12 4.78 -3.11 -10.44
N ASP A 13 3.60 -2.61 -10.75
CA ASP A 13 3.26 -2.23 -12.13
C ASP A 13 4.18 -1.13 -12.66
N ALA A 14 4.62 -0.22 -11.79
CA ALA A 14 5.48 0.89 -12.18
C ALA A 14 6.96 0.56 -12.04
N TRP A 15 7.29 -0.58 -11.40
CA TRP A 15 8.65 -0.94 -11.02
C TRP A 15 9.35 0.19 -10.29
N ASP A 16 8.61 0.87 -9.42
CA ASP A 16 9.11 2.04 -8.72
C ASP A 16 8.80 1.93 -7.24
N GLU A 17 9.74 2.35 -6.42
CA GLU A 17 9.56 2.39 -4.98
C GLU A 17 9.45 3.83 -4.54
N VAL A 18 8.45 4.13 -3.73
CA VAL A 18 8.28 5.47 -3.19
C VAL A 18 8.37 5.42 -1.67
N GLN A 19 8.85 6.50 -1.10
CA GLN A 19 8.88 6.66 0.35
C GLN A 19 7.72 7.56 0.74
N LEU A 20 6.91 7.06 1.66
CA LEU A 20 5.76 7.80 2.17
C LEU A 20 5.88 7.91 3.68
N SER A 21 5.64 9.10 4.21
CA SER A 21 5.54 9.32 5.65
C SER A 21 4.11 9.72 5.94
N LEU A 22 3.38 8.87 6.64
CA LEU A 22 1.97 9.08 6.89
C LEU A 22 1.68 8.88 8.38
N PRO A 23 0.67 9.59 8.91
CA PRO A 23 0.27 9.36 10.30
C PRO A 23 -0.12 7.90 10.52
N PRO A 24 0.20 7.34 11.69
CA PRO A 24 -0.15 5.93 11.97
C PRO A 24 -1.65 5.64 11.89
N ALA A 25 -2.48 6.67 12.04
CA ALA A 25 -3.93 6.51 11.93
C ALA A 25 -4.44 6.46 10.49
N THR A 26 -3.56 6.70 9.51
CA THR A 26 -3.92 6.63 8.10
C THR A 26 -4.37 5.22 7.74
N SER A 27 -5.41 5.10 6.93
CA SER A 27 -5.88 3.78 6.51
C SER A 27 -4.95 3.17 5.46
N LEU A 28 -4.97 1.85 5.40
CA LEU A 28 -4.20 1.14 4.37
C LEU A 28 -4.67 1.50 2.96
N GLY A 29 -5.97 1.71 2.78
CA GLY A 29 -6.50 2.15 1.49
C GLY A 29 -5.95 3.49 1.06
N GLU A 30 -5.81 4.42 1.99
CA GLU A 30 -5.24 5.72 1.69
C GLU A 30 -3.76 5.60 1.32
N LEU A 31 -3.02 4.75 2.04
CA LEU A 31 -1.62 4.47 1.72
C LEU A 31 -1.49 3.95 0.29
N LYS A 32 -2.31 2.98 -0.06
CA LYS A 32 -2.31 2.40 -1.41
C LYS A 32 -2.59 3.46 -2.46
N ARG A 33 -3.62 4.27 -2.24
CA ARG A 33 -3.99 5.33 -3.18
C ARG A 33 -2.83 6.31 -3.38
N ARG A 34 -2.18 6.71 -2.30
CA ARG A 34 -1.06 7.65 -2.39
C ARG A 34 0.14 7.05 -3.12
N ALA A 35 0.42 5.77 -2.92
CA ALA A 35 1.50 5.11 -3.64
C ALA A 35 1.21 5.04 -5.14
N LEU A 36 -0.03 4.74 -5.51
CA LEU A 36 -0.42 4.71 -6.91
C LEU A 36 -0.30 6.09 -7.56
N GLU A 37 -0.71 7.13 -6.84
CA GLU A 37 -0.59 8.50 -7.33
C GLU A 37 0.87 8.91 -7.50
N ALA A 38 1.70 8.58 -6.53
CA ALA A 38 3.11 8.98 -6.55
C ALA A 38 3.88 8.33 -7.70
N THR A 39 3.47 7.13 -8.10
CA THR A 39 4.09 6.43 -9.22
C THR A 39 3.35 6.65 -10.53
N ARG A 40 2.30 7.47 -10.52
CA ARG A 40 1.46 7.73 -11.69
C ARG A 40 0.92 6.45 -12.32
N THR A 41 0.59 5.49 -11.47
CA THR A 41 0.05 4.23 -11.93
C THR A 41 -1.44 4.40 -12.20
N ALA A 42 -1.85 4.09 -13.42
CA ALA A 42 -3.25 4.21 -13.83
C ALA A 42 -4.05 3.03 -13.30
N GLY A 43 -5.32 3.28 -13.04
CA GLY A 43 -6.25 2.22 -12.68
C GLY A 43 -6.95 2.50 -11.36
N ASP A 44 -8.01 1.74 -11.12
CA ASP A 44 -8.78 1.83 -9.90
C ASP A 44 -7.97 1.23 -8.74
N PRO A 45 -7.83 1.94 -7.61
CA PRO A 45 -7.15 1.36 -6.45
C PRO A 45 -7.73 0.01 -6.02
N GLN A 46 -9.00 -0.24 -6.28
CA GLN A 46 -9.62 -1.52 -5.98
C GLN A 46 -9.03 -2.67 -6.80
N ALA A 47 -8.35 -2.37 -7.90
CA ALA A 47 -7.71 -3.39 -8.72
C ALA A 47 -6.35 -3.83 -8.18
N PHE A 48 -5.89 -3.22 -7.10
CA PHE A 48 -4.58 -3.51 -6.52
C PHE A 48 -4.74 -4.00 -5.09
N LEU A 49 -3.74 -4.75 -4.63
CA LEU A 49 -3.69 -5.21 -3.24
C LEU A 49 -2.37 -4.80 -2.61
N LEU A 50 -2.36 -4.84 -1.29
CA LEU A 50 -1.17 -4.53 -0.49
C LEU A 50 -0.63 -5.80 0.14
N LYS A 51 0.69 -5.97 0.13
CA LYS A 51 1.34 -7.03 0.89
C LYS A 51 2.42 -6.45 1.80
N PHE A 52 2.52 -7.02 2.98
CA PHE A 52 3.55 -6.67 3.95
C PHE A 52 4.13 -7.96 4.49
N ARG A 53 5.43 -8.15 4.32
CA ARG A 53 6.13 -9.38 4.75
C ARG A 53 5.49 -10.64 4.18
N GLY A 54 5.05 -10.56 2.92
CA GLY A 54 4.46 -11.70 2.24
C GLY A 54 3.00 -11.96 2.53
N ALA A 55 2.40 -11.22 3.47
CA ALA A 55 1.00 -11.39 3.83
C ALA A 55 0.15 -10.29 3.20
N GLU A 56 -1.00 -10.66 2.65
CA GLU A 56 -1.91 -9.69 2.09
C GLU A 56 -2.63 -8.91 3.20
N LEU A 57 -2.66 -7.58 3.06
CA LEU A 57 -3.39 -6.70 3.97
C LEU A 57 -4.77 -6.45 3.36
N ALA A 58 -5.68 -7.39 3.56
CA ALA A 58 -6.96 -7.39 2.86
C ALA A 58 -7.93 -6.32 3.38
N ASP A 59 -7.91 -6.04 4.67
CA ASP A 59 -8.81 -5.06 5.26
C ASP A 59 -8.18 -3.67 5.20
N GLU A 60 -8.46 -2.95 4.12
CA GLU A 60 -7.86 -1.65 3.88
C GLU A 60 -8.47 -0.53 4.70
N SER A 61 -9.49 -0.81 5.48
CA SER A 61 -10.02 0.17 6.41
C SER A 61 -9.21 0.27 7.70
N ARG A 62 -8.32 -0.69 7.94
CA ARG A 62 -7.46 -0.67 9.12
C ARG A 62 -6.42 0.42 8.99
N SER A 63 -5.99 0.96 10.14
CA SER A 63 -4.91 1.96 10.16
C SER A 63 -3.56 1.27 9.98
N LEU A 64 -2.55 2.07 9.65
CA LEU A 64 -1.18 1.57 9.54
C LEU A 64 -0.74 0.93 10.86
N ALA A 65 -1.05 1.57 11.98
CA ALA A 65 -0.68 1.06 13.29
C ALA A 65 -1.39 -0.26 13.58
N ASP A 66 -2.67 -0.36 13.28
CA ASP A 66 -3.45 -1.59 13.53
C ASP A 66 -2.95 -2.75 12.68
N ALA A 67 -2.44 -2.45 11.49
CA ALA A 67 -1.90 -3.49 10.61
C ALA A 67 -0.51 -3.96 11.03
N GLY A 68 0.09 -3.32 12.04
CA GLY A 68 1.40 -3.72 12.55
C GLY A 68 2.55 -3.20 11.72
N LEU A 69 2.34 -2.15 10.93
CA LEU A 69 3.43 -1.57 10.16
C LEU A 69 4.40 -0.86 11.07
N VAL A 70 5.69 -0.97 10.75
CA VAL A 70 6.77 -0.41 11.54
C VAL A 70 7.53 0.62 10.72
N PRO A 71 8.28 1.53 11.37
CA PRO A 71 9.08 2.51 10.62
C PRO A 71 10.00 1.82 9.62
N ASN A 72 10.10 2.38 8.44
CA ASN A 72 10.90 1.85 7.33
C ASN A 72 10.44 0.48 6.83
N GLY A 73 9.21 0.09 7.17
CA GLY A 73 8.64 -1.13 6.65
C GLY A 73 8.46 -1.05 5.15
N ALA A 74 8.67 -2.18 4.48
CA ALA A 74 8.55 -2.26 3.03
C ALA A 74 7.26 -2.98 2.66
N LEU A 75 6.45 -2.31 1.84
CA LEU A 75 5.20 -2.87 1.35
C LEU A 75 5.28 -3.02 -0.16
N ILE A 76 4.42 -3.86 -0.69
CA ILE A 76 4.29 -4.06 -2.13
C ILE A 76 2.85 -3.82 -2.52
N VAL A 77 2.65 -2.99 -3.54
CA VAL A 77 1.35 -2.80 -4.18
C VAL A 77 1.42 -3.52 -5.52
N LEU A 78 0.53 -4.46 -5.71
CA LEU A 78 0.51 -5.23 -6.95
C LEU A 78 -0.92 -5.42 -7.42
N ARG A 79 -1.05 -5.62 -8.72
CA ARG A 79 -2.36 -5.78 -9.35
C ARG A 79 -2.95 -7.13 -8.95
N LYS A 80 -4.24 -7.13 -8.62
CA LYS A 80 -4.94 -8.36 -8.32
C LYS A 80 -4.98 -9.23 -9.56
N ARG A 81 -4.78 -10.55 -9.36
CA ARG A 81 -4.89 -11.47 -10.47
C ARG A 81 -6.34 -11.60 -10.88
N ARG A 82 -6.57 -11.47 -12.16
CA ARG A 82 -7.86 -11.82 -12.74
C ARG A 82 -7.88 -13.29 -13.05
N ARG A 83 -8.93 -13.95 -12.63
CA ARG A 83 -9.17 -15.30 -13.11
C ARG A 83 -9.69 -15.23 -14.54
N PRO A 84 -9.20 -16.11 -15.42
CA PRO A 84 -9.78 -16.18 -16.75
C PRO A 84 -11.27 -16.48 -16.65
N VAL A 85 -12.06 -15.78 -17.43
CA VAL A 85 -13.50 -16.05 -17.51
C VAL A 85 -13.71 -17.09 -18.58
N ARG A 86 -14.46 -18.09 -18.23
CA ARG A 86 -14.77 -19.16 -19.16
C ARG A 86 -16.20 -19.03 -19.66
#